data_8ad401c6da814ab8a70671b234cc1d7c
#
_entry.id   8ad401c6da814ab8a70671b234cc1d7c
#
_cell.length_a   1.000
_cell.length_b   1.000
_cell.length_c   1.000
_cell.angle_alpha   90.00
_cell.angle_beta   90.00
_cell.angle_gamma   90.00
#
_symmetry.space_group_name_H-M   'P 1'
#
loop_
_entity.id
_entity.type
_entity.pdbx_description
1 polymer ?
#
loop_
_entity_poly.entity_id
_entity_poly.type
_entity_poly.pdbx_seq_one_letter_code
_entity_poly.pdbx_strand_id
1 'polypeptide(L)'
;EQDLDTDELDSLVEQGLARQADTETYDVHDLIREFLLRSLEDTTRKTFHAKCCSWYAKQTKNPDMTIEHIYHLIRSDGHEDASKIIAGEGRSLVSQGHMELLPLMESIDGSDLKSDVYMRVSQLQGEVLVLLGRFSEAEEVFSQAQSLAAHSKATLVEAEILAALADISLKQGNADKALGMHREALEKFIELGDAKGAARSYNNMGYLLRRKNDRVKALEAYGEVEAILKESDGTELIGSQLILARSFLDLGEIDRARDHALQAFERTDDAEDPVLHARAQAVLGRYYAKVGDADVASHHYSTALETMSEAGDLLSLVEITILLGEVLQDAGRAEDAMEHYREALVIAEANDLRMQIGELLSRLGGVAPDKPRRMEYLQRALAVFRELGAKSRMREVQAQVHAAVMGR
;
A
#
# COMPACT_ATOMS: atom_id res chain seq x y z
N GLU A 1 4.79 28.82 20.14
CA GLU A 1 6.18 29.00 19.63
C GLU A 1 6.42 30.37 18.99
N GLN A 2 5.44 31.07 18.42
CA GLN A 2 5.62 32.40 17.78
C GLN A 2 5.48 33.60 18.76
N ASP A 3 5.06 33.36 19.98
CA ASP A 3 4.80 34.41 20.97
C ASP A 3 5.80 34.41 22.15
N LEU A 4 6.75 33.47 22.20
CA LEU A 4 7.85 33.45 23.17
C LEU A 4 9.07 34.15 22.59
N ASP A 5 9.68 35.03 23.38
CA ASP A 5 10.96 35.58 22.97
C ASP A 5 12.13 34.58 23.19
N THR A 6 13.28 34.87 22.63
CA THR A 6 14.45 33.98 22.70
C THR A 6 14.91 33.72 24.15
N ASP A 7 14.78 34.70 25.00
CA ASP A 7 15.22 34.62 26.41
C ASP A 7 14.27 33.68 27.20
N GLU A 8 12.95 33.67 26.89
CA GLU A 8 11.98 32.77 27.48
C GLU A 8 12.22 31.32 27.02
N LEU A 9 12.53 31.12 25.72
CA LEU A 9 12.87 29.80 25.18
C LEU A 9 14.15 29.24 25.78
N ASP A 10 15.20 30.07 25.92
CA ASP A 10 16.45 29.67 26.54
C ASP A 10 16.27 29.33 28.03
N SER A 11 15.40 30.02 28.73
CA SER A 11 15.04 29.69 30.12
C SER A 11 14.36 28.31 30.22
N LEU A 12 13.49 27.93 29.25
CA LEU A 12 12.88 26.60 29.23
C LEU A 12 13.93 25.50 28.95
N VAL A 13 14.95 25.78 28.12
CA VAL A 13 16.05 24.86 27.87
C VAL A 13 16.91 24.67 29.11
N GLU A 14 17.26 25.78 29.82
CA GLU A 14 18.03 25.73 31.08
C GLU A 14 17.29 24.93 32.19
N GLN A 15 15.95 24.99 32.20
CA GLN A 15 15.12 24.22 33.14
C GLN A 15 14.93 22.77 32.71
N GLY A 16 15.44 22.33 31.55
CA GLY A 16 15.26 20.99 31.01
C GLY A 16 13.83 20.69 30.55
N LEU A 17 13.02 21.70 30.32
CA LEU A 17 11.65 21.60 29.85
C LEU A 17 11.54 21.58 28.32
N ALA A 18 12.53 22.16 27.64
CA ALA A 18 12.69 22.12 26.20
C ALA A 18 14.14 21.77 25.82
N ARG A 19 14.34 21.36 24.58
CA ARG A 19 15.66 21.14 23.98
C ARG A 19 15.71 21.91 22.67
N GLN A 20 16.76 22.66 22.44
CA GLN A 20 17.00 23.28 21.15
C GLN A 20 17.39 22.18 20.14
N ALA A 21 16.61 22.03 19.10
CA ALA A 21 16.82 21.04 18.04
C ALA A 21 17.75 21.61 16.94
N ASP A 22 17.56 22.89 16.58
CA ASP A 22 18.44 23.66 15.68
C ASP A 22 18.43 25.16 16.06
N THR A 23 18.95 26.04 15.19
CA THR A 23 19.07 27.49 15.48
C THR A 23 17.73 28.21 15.65
N GLU A 24 16.62 27.63 15.15
CA GLU A 24 15.31 28.26 15.12
C GLU A 24 14.20 27.38 15.70
N THR A 25 14.48 26.11 16.04
CA THR A 25 13.48 25.16 16.50
C THR A 25 13.81 24.61 17.89
N TYR A 26 12.76 24.44 18.68
CA TYR A 26 12.82 23.90 20.04
C TYR A 26 11.87 22.72 20.17
N ASP A 27 12.34 21.66 20.80
CA ASP A 27 11.57 20.46 21.08
C ASP A 27 11.24 20.37 22.55
N VAL A 28 9.99 20.06 22.88
CA VAL A 28 9.49 19.89 24.24
C VAL A 28 9.29 18.42 24.51
N HIS A 29 9.81 17.91 25.61
CA HIS A 29 9.67 16.52 25.98
C HIS A 29 8.18 16.10 25.97
N ASP A 30 7.87 14.98 25.33
CA ASP A 30 6.50 14.53 25.07
C ASP A 30 5.59 14.52 26.31
N LEU A 31 6.09 14.06 27.45
CA LEU A 31 5.36 14.04 28.72
C LEU A 31 4.98 15.46 29.19
N ILE A 32 5.87 16.43 29.00
CA ILE A 32 5.64 17.83 29.38
C ILE A 32 4.61 18.43 28.41
N ARG A 33 4.76 18.19 27.11
CA ARG A 33 3.82 18.62 26.08
C ARG A 33 2.43 18.07 26.36
N GLU A 34 2.32 16.79 26.65
CA GLU A 34 1.06 16.15 26.95
C GLU A 34 0.41 16.69 28.24
N PHE A 35 1.21 16.88 29.30
CA PHE A 35 0.73 17.48 30.56
C PHE A 35 0.20 18.89 30.34
N LEU A 36 0.95 19.75 29.62
CA LEU A 36 0.52 21.11 29.32
C LEU A 36 -0.77 21.13 28.50
N LEU A 37 -0.84 20.34 27.45
CA LEU A 37 -2.02 20.24 26.59
C LEU A 37 -3.26 19.75 27.37
N ARG A 38 -3.08 18.82 28.32
CA ARG A 38 -4.18 18.35 29.18
C ARG A 38 -4.61 19.36 30.22
N SER A 39 -3.73 20.29 30.64
CA SER A 39 -4.04 21.31 31.63
C SER A 39 -4.76 22.54 31.05
N LEU A 40 -4.75 22.71 29.72
CA LEU A 40 -5.41 23.80 29.02
C LEU A 40 -6.93 23.57 28.90
N GLU A 41 -7.71 24.65 29.01
CA GLU A 41 -9.12 24.64 28.62
C GLU A 41 -9.26 24.29 27.13
N ASP A 42 -10.35 23.61 26.78
CA ASP A 42 -10.60 23.08 25.43
C ASP A 42 -10.55 24.17 24.36
N THR A 43 -11.15 25.33 24.65
CA THR A 43 -11.14 26.51 23.76
C THR A 43 -9.72 27.03 23.48
N THR A 44 -8.90 27.10 24.55
CA THR A 44 -7.50 27.54 24.44
C THR A 44 -6.69 26.53 23.64
N ARG A 45 -6.85 25.23 23.90
CA ARG A 45 -6.19 24.15 23.18
C ARG A 45 -6.52 24.18 21.68
N LYS A 46 -7.80 24.34 21.31
CA LYS A 46 -8.23 24.47 19.90
C LYS A 46 -7.60 25.70 19.22
N THR A 47 -7.51 26.82 19.95
CA THR A 47 -6.89 28.04 19.44
C THR A 47 -5.39 27.83 19.12
N PHE A 48 -4.67 27.11 19.98
CA PHE A 48 -3.27 26.76 19.70
C PHE A 48 -3.14 25.86 18.48
N HIS A 49 -3.97 24.82 18.37
CA HIS A 49 -3.97 23.97 17.18
C HIS A 49 -4.27 24.76 15.90
N ALA A 50 -5.20 25.69 15.92
CA ALA A 50 -5.52 26.55 14.77
C ALA A 50 -4.33 27.47 14.37
N LYS A 51 -3.56 27.98 15.33
CA LYS A 51 -2.32 28.73 15.04
C LYS A 51 -1.29 27.82 14.37
N CYS A 52 -1.08 26.61 14.87
CA CYS A 52 -0.17 25.62 14.27
C CYS A 52 -0.59 25.29 12.83
N CYS A 53 -1.88 25.11 12.53
CA CYS A 53 -2.36 24.89 11.17
C CYS A 53 -1.86 25.97 10.19
N SER A 54 -1.90 27.25 10.61
CA SER A 54 -1.47 28.37 9.76
C SER A 54 0.02 28.33 9.44
N TRP A 55 0.83 27.71 10.28
CA TRP A 55 2.27 27.51 10.06
C TRP A 55 2.51 26.29 9.17
N TYR A 56 1.92 25.12 9.51
CA TYR A 56 2.08 23.88 8.75
C TYR A 56 1.53 23.99 7.34
N ALA A 57 0.45 24.75 7.11
CA ALA A 57 -0.08 24.99 5.77
C ALA A 57 0.92 25.58 4.76
N LYS A 58 2.02 26.19 5.25
CA LYS A 58 3.08 26.74 4.40
C LYS A 58 4.19 25.72 4.10
N GLN A 59 4.18 24.56 4.76
CA GLN A 59 5.25 23.54 4.71
C GLN A 59 4.85 22.30 3.87
N THR A 60 3.89 22.43 2.98
CA THR A 60 3.20 21.34 2.25
C THR A 60 4.07 20.45 1.35
N LYS A 61 5.40 20.67 1.28
CA LYS A 61 6.31 19.81 0.50
C LYS A 61 6.94 18.67 1.31
N ASN A 62 6.75 18.66 2.63
CA ASN A 62 7.31 17.65 3.52
C ASN A 62 6.17 16.76 4.03
N PRO A 63 6.20 15.43 3.78
CA PRO A 63 5.16 14.49 4.23
C PRO A 63 4.88 14.53 5.73
N ASP A 64 5.93 14.59 6.58
CA ASP A 64 5.78 14.69 8.04
C ASP A 64 5.01 15.95 8.43
N MET A 65 5.32 17.08 7.78
CA MET A 65 4.64 18.35 8.03
C MET A 65 3.18 18.33 7.56
N THR A 66 2.88 17.56 6.51
CA THR A 66 1.49 17.34 6.07
C THR A 66 0.71 16.52 7.10
N ILE A 67 1.30 15.49 7.68
CA ILE A 67 0.69 14.70 8.77
C ILE A 67 0.42 15.58 9.99
N GLU A 68 1.39 16.38 10.42
CA GLU A 68 1.22 17.32 11.53
C GLU A 68 0.13 18.36 11.22
N HIS A 69 0.05 18.84 9.98
CA HIS A 69 -1.01 19.75 9.55
C HIS A 69 -2.40 19.10 9.69
N ILE A 70 -2.55 17.87 9.21
CA ILE A 70 -3.79 17.07 9.35
C ILE A 70 -4.14 16.90 10.84
N TYR A 71 -3.16 16.52 11.68
CA TYR A 71 -3.35 16.35 13.11
C TYR A 71 -3.88 17.64 13.76
N HIS A 72 -3.26 18.79 13.48
CA HIS A 72 -3.67 20.06 14.06
C HIS A 72 -5.03 20.55 13.53
N LEU A 73 -5.35 20.30 12.27
CA LEU A 73 -6.68 20.58 11.71
C LEU A 73 -7.76 19.82 12.47
N ILE A 74 -7.61 18.50 12.64
CA ILE A 74 -8.58 17.68 13.36
C ILE A 74 -8.75 18.18 14.81
N ARG A 75 -7.66 18.54 15.49
CA ARG A 75 -7.68 19.04 16.87
C ARG A 75 -8.26 20.45 17.04
N SER A 76 -8.42 21.19 15.95
CA SER A 76 -9.08 22.51 15.93
C SER A 76 -10.48 22.49 15.28
N ASP A 77 -11.11 21.31 15.18
CA ASP A 77 -12.41 21.08 14.52
C ASP A 77 -12.41 21.34 13.00
N GLY A 78 -11.24 21.39 12.37
CA GLY A 78 -11.07 21.56 10.92
C GLY A 78 -11.21 20.25 10.13
N HIS A 79 -12.19 19.40 10.48
CA HIS A 79 -12.37 18.06 9.90
C HIS A 79 -12.56 18.08 8.37
N GLU A 80 -13.23 19.10 7.83
CA GLU A 80 -13.44 19.21 6.38
C GLU A 80 -12.13 19.45 5.63
N ASP A 81 -11.27 20.33 6.12
CA ASP A 81 -10.00 20.65 5.46
C ASP A 81 -8.98 19.52 5.63
N ALA A 82 -8.93 18.88 6.81
CA ALA A 82 -8.15 17.65 7.02
C ALA A 82 -8.57 16.55 6.03
N SER A 83 -9.87 16.34 5.86
CA SER A 83 -10.41 15.34 4.95
C SER A 83 -10.08 15.62 3.48
N LYS A 84 -10.05 16.90 3.06
CA LYS A 84 -9.64 17.28 1.70
C LYS A 84 -8.16 16.95 1.45
N ILE A 85 -7.28 17.24 2.41
CA ILE A 85 -5.86 16.90 2.31
C ILE A 85 -5.69 15.37 2.24
N ILE A 86 -6.33 14.62 3.12
CA ILE A 86 -6.31 13.16 3.13
C ILE A 86 -6.81 12.59 1.80
N ALA A 87 -7.92 13.10 1.27
CA ALA A 87 -8.48 12.64 0.00
C ALA A 87 -7.57 12.94 -1.21
N GLY A 88 -6.76 14.01 -1.15
CA GLY A 88 -5.82 14.40 -2.22
C GLY A 88 -4.45 13.73 -2.12
N GLU A 89 -3.85 13.73 -0.93
CA GLU A 89 -2.45 13.34 -0.73
C GLU A 89 -2.28 12.02 0.05
N GLY A 90 -3.34 11.53 0.69
CA GLY A 90 -3.25 10.42 1.63
C GLY A 90 -2.68 9.12 1.03
N ARG A 91 -2.96 8.78 -0.23
CA ARG A 91 -2.37 7.60 -0.88
C ARG A 91 -0.86 7.73 -1.04
N SER A 92 -0.36 8.93 -1.36
CA SER A 92 1.08 9.20 -1.44
C SER A 92 1.74 9.07 -0.08
N LEU A 93 1.13 9.64 0.97
CA LEU A 93 1.61 9.53 2.35
C LEU A 93 1.68 8.06 2.80
N VAL A 94 0.65 7.28 2.54
CA VAL A 94 0.63 5.83 2.86
C VAL A 94 1.71 5.06 2.11
N SER A 95 1.96 5.35 0.83
CA SER A 95 3.03 4.68 0.07
C SER A 95 4.42 5.00 0.61
N GLN A 96 4.59 6.17 1.22
CA GLN A 96 5.81 6.61 1.91
C GLN A 96 5.93 6.05 3.34
N GLY A 97 4.97 5.26 3.80
CA GLY A 97 5.02 4.57 5.09
C GLY A 97 4.31 5.29 6.24
N HIS A 98 3.64 6.43 5.99
CA HIS A 98 2.94 7.20 7.03
C HIS A 98 1.64 6.50 7.49
N MET A 99 1.78 5.38 8.22
CA MET A 99 0.64 4.62 8.75
C MET A 99 -0.07 5.31 9.92
N GLU A 100 0.57 6.30 10.56
CA GLU A 100 -0.03 7.20 11.55
C GLU A 100 -1.19 8.03 11.02
N LEU A 101 -1.39 8.06 9.71
CA LEU A 101 -2.58 8.62 9.08
C LEU A 101 -3.87 7.88 9.49
N LEU A 102 -3.79 6.58 9.81
CA LEU A 102 -4.96 5.78 10.17
C LEU A 102 -5.69 6.29 11.42
N PRO A 103 -5.04 6.46 12.60
CA PRO A 103 -5.74 7.02 13.77
C PRO A 103 -6.23 8.45 13.54
N LEU A 104 -5.64 9.22 12.66
CA LEU A 104 -6.15 10.54 12.28
C LEU A 104 -7.45 10.41 11.49
N MET A 105 -7.53 9.50 10.52
CA MET A 105 -8.78 9.21 9.79
C MET A 105 -9.87 8.66 10.72
N GLU A 106 -9.53 7.79 11.68
CA GLU A 106 -10.46 7.24 12.67
C GLU A 106 -11.05 8.34 13.58
N SER A 107 -10.33 9.44 13.80
CA SER A 107 -10.77 10.56 14.64
C SER A 107 -11.61 11.63 13.91
N ILE A 108 -11.81 11.50 12.60
CA ILE A 108 -12.60 12.44 11.82
C ILE A 108 -14.10 12.21 12.10
N ASP A 109 -14.78 13.27 12.55
CA ASP A 109 -16.24 13.27 12.61
C ASP A 109 -16.80 13.48 11.19
N GLY A 110 -17.46 12.44 10.68
CA GLY A 110 -18.07 12.47 9.34
C GLY A 110 -19.43 13.14 9.27
N SER A 111 -20.02 13.54 10.42
CA SER A 111 -21.39 14.07 10.50
C SER A 111 -21.58 15.39 9.73
N ASP A 112 -20.54 16.21 9.67
CA ASP A 112 -20.55 17.53 9.04
C ASP A 112 -19.86 17.55 7.67
N LEU A 113 -19.34 16.40 7.21
CA LEU A 113 -18.61 16.32 5.96
C LEU A 113 -19.53 16.13 4.75
N LYS A 114 -19.09 16.63 3.59
CA LYS A 114 -19.71 16.27 2.32
C LYS A 114 -19.52 14.78 2.08
N SER A 115 -20.60 14.11 1.65
CA SER A 115 -20.61 12.66 1.47
C SER A 115 -19.50 12.14 0.56
N ASP A 116 -19.14 12.88 -0.48
CA ASP A 116 -18.08 12.49 -1.43
C ASP A 116 -16.67 12.53 -0.81
N VAL A 117 -16.39 13.54 0.03
CA VAL A 117 -15.11 13.65 0.73
C VAL A 117 -15.00 12.56 1.81
N TYR A 118 -16.04 12.38 2.60
CA TYR A 118 -16.08 11.35 3.62
C TYR A 118 -15.90 9.93 3.05
N MET A 119 -16.57 9.64 1.93
CA MET A 119 -16.41 8.35 1.25
C MET A 119 -14.97 8.11 0.76
N ARG A 120 -14.27 9.14 0.25
CA ARG A 120 -12.87 9.03 -0.16
C ARG A 120 -11.94 8.77 1.03
N VAL A 121 -12.16 9.44 2.16
CA VAL A 121 -11.42 9.19 3.39
C VAL A 121 -11.68 7.77 3.88
N SER A 122 -12.94 7.33 3.93
CA SER A 122 -13.29 5.96 4.33
C SER A 122 -12.72 4.91 3.38
N GLN A 123 -12.66 5.19 2.09
CA GLN A 123 -12.01 4.31 1.11
C GLN A 123 -10.53 4.15 1.42
N LEU A 124 -9.80 5.26 1.62
CA LEU A 124 -8.39 5.22 1.98
C LEU A 124 -8.16 4.53 3.33
N GLN A 125 -9.00 4.81 4.32
CA GLN A 125 -8.96 4.14 5.62
C GLN A 125 -9.08 2.62 5.47
N GLY A 126 -10.04 2.16 4.67
CA GLY A 126 -10.20 0.74 4.37
C GLY A 126 -8.98 0.15 3.64
N GLU A 127 -8.39 0.88 2.67
CA GLU A 127 -7.16 0.47 1.97
C GLU A 127 -5.99 0.32 2.95
N VAL A 128 -5.79 1.25 3.89
CA VAL A 128 -4.75 1.18 4.93
C VAL A 128 -4.98 0.00 5.88
N LEU A 129 -6.22 -0.22 6.32
CA LEU A 129 -6.57 -1.37 7.15
C LEU A 129 -6.27 -2.70 6.44
N VAL A 130 -6.49 -2.78 5.12
CA VAL A 130 -6.10 -3.95 4.30
C VAL A 130 -4.58 -4.13 4.27
N LEU A 131 -3.80 -3.06 4.14
CA LEU A 131 -2.34 -3.11 4.18
C LEU A 131 -1.83 -3.62 5.53
N LEU A 132 -2.43 -3.16 6.62
CA LEU A 132 -2.14 -3.60 7.99
C LEU A 132 -2.69 -5.00 8.31
N GLY A 133 -3.45 -5.61 7.39
CA GLY A 133 -4.08 -6.92 7.57
C GLY A 133 -5.30 -6.93 8.50
N ARG A 134 -5.83 -5.77 8.88
CA ARG A 134 -7.04 -5.59 9.70
C ARG A 134 -8.31 -5.77 8.86
N PHE A 135 -8.46 -6.96 8.24
CA PHE A 135 -9.50 -7.20 7.22
C PHE A 135 -10.92 -7.03 7.71
N SER A 136 -11.22 -7.42 8.95
CA SER A 136 -12.58 -7.28 9.53
C SER A 136 -12.98 -5.82 9.68
N GLU A 137 -12.06 -4.98 10.11
CA GLU A 137 -12.29 -3.55 10.28
C GLU A 137 -12.38 -2.85 8.92
N ALA A 138 -11.56 -3.27 7.95
CA ALA A 138 -11.67 -2.78 6.58
C ALA A 138 -13.05 -3.12 5.96
N GLU A 139 -13.58 -4.34 6.17
CA GLU A 139 -14.93 -4.73 5.73
C GLU A 139 -16.01 -3.83 6.36
N GLU A 140 -15.88 -3.50 7.64
CA GLU A 140 -16.82 -2.62 8.34
C GLU A 140 -16.80 -1.20 7.77
N VAL A 141 -15.62 -0.60 7.61
CA VAL A 141 -15.44 0.74 7.03
C VAL A 141 -16.00 0.79 5.59
N PHE A 142 -15.66 -0.19 4.75
CA PHE A 142 -16.17 -0.24 3.39
C PHE A 142 -17.69 -0.46 3.32
N SER A 143 -18.27 -1.25 4.23
CA SER A 143 -19.72 -1.46 4.29
C SER A 143 -20.47 -0.19 4.67
N GLN A 144 -19.92 0.60 5.61
CA GLN A 144 -20.46 1.91 5.98
C GLN A 144 -20.37 2.89 4.81
N ALA A 145 -19.23 2.98 4.14
CA ALA A 145 -19.02 3.83 2.98
C ALA A 145 -19.93 3.41 1.80
N GLN A 146 -20.14 2.12 1.58
CA GLN A 146 -21.07 1.60 0.56
C GLN A 146 -22.51 2.02 0.83
N SER A 147 -22.96 1.95 2.08
CA SER A 147 -24.28 2.40 2.48
C SER A 147 -24.50 3.88 2.20
N LEU A 148 -23.49 4.72 2.46
CA LEU A 148 -23.52 6.16 2.15
C LEU A 148 -23.51 6.42 0.63
N ALA A 149 -22.70 5.68 -0.13
CA ALA A 149 -22.61 5.79 -1.59
C ALA A 149 -23.96 5.49 -2.27
N ALA A 150 -24.64 4.43 -1.82
CA ALA A 150 -25.96 4.06 -2.33
C ALA A 150 -27.01 5.18 -2.12
N HIS A 151 -26.95 5.90 -1.00
CA HIS A 151 -27.86 7.02 -0.70
C HIS A 151 -27.52 8.28 -1.50
N SER A 152 -26.24 8.54 -1.79
CA SER A 152 -25.77 9.75 -2.48
C SER A 152 -25.69 9.62 -4.01
N LYS A 153 -26.03 8.43 -4.58
CA LYS A 153 -25.87 8.09 -6.00
C LYS A 153 -24.42 8.22 -6.50
N ALA A 154 -23.46 8.03 -5.62
CA ALA A 154 -22.03 8.06 -5.94
C ALA A 154 -21.59 6.69 -6.53
N THR A 155 -22.06 6.40 -7.72
CA THR A 155 -21.91 5.08 -8.37
C THR A 155 -20.46 4.67 -8.63
N LEU A 156 -19.56 5.63 -8.87
CA LEU A 156 -18.12 5.35 -9.06
C LEU A 156 -17.48 4.87 -7.75
N VAL A 157 -17.71 5.57 -6.66
CA VAL A 157 -17.16 5.19 -5.33
C VAL A 157 -17.73 3.84 -4.89
N GLU A 158 -19.01 3.58 -5.17
CA GLU A 158 -19.64 2.28 -4.90
C GLU A 158 -18.95 1.15 -5.67
N ALA A 159 -18.63 1.35 -6.94
CA ALA A 159 -17.90 0.37 -7.75
C ALA A 159 -16.48 0.12 -7.21
N GLU A 160 -15.77 1.18 -6.80
CA GLU A 160 -14.44 1.09 -6.20
C GLU A 160 -14.46 0.34 -4.86
N ILE A 161 -15.46 0.61 -4.01
CA ILE A 161 -15.64 -0.10 -2.73
C ILE A 161 -15.96 -1.58 -2.96
N LEU A 162 -16.83 -1.91 -3.91
CA LEU A 162 -17.11 -3.30 -4.28
C LEU A 162 -15.85 -4.04 -4.72
N ALA A 163 -15.01 -3.41 -5.54
CA ALA A 163 -13.74 -3.98 -5.96
C ALA A 163 -12.80 -4.20 -4.77
N ALA A 164 -12.73 -3.26 -3.82
CA ALA A 164 -11.90 -3.39 -2.62
C ALA A 164 -12.41 -4.51 -1.68
N LEU A 165 -13.72 -4.63 -1.49
CA LEU A 165 -14.33 -5.73 -0.74
C LEU A 165 -14.09 -7.10 -1.40
N ALA A 166 -14.06 -7.14 -2.75
CA ALA A 166 -13.68 -8.34 -3.48
C ALA A 166 -12.24 -8.76 -3.19
N ASP A 167 -11.30 -7.79 -3.15
CA ASP A 167 -9.89 -8.04 -2.83
C ASP A 167 -9.73 -8.58 -1.40
N ILE A 168 -10.47 -8.07 -0.41
CA ILE A 168 -10.50 -8.62 0.95
C ILE A 168 -11.03 -10.04 0.94
N SER A 169 -12.16 -10.28 0.27
CA SER A 169 -12.76 -11.62 0.17
C SER A 169 -11.79 -12.63 -0.42
N LEU A 170 -10.97 -12.22 -1.40
CA LEU A 170 -9.92 -13.05 -1.96
C LEU A 170 -8.81 -13.37 -0.93
N LYS A 171 -8.35 -12.38 -0.18
CA LYS A 171 -7.33 -12.56 0.87
C LYS A 171 -7.81 -13.49 1.98
N GLN A 172 -9.09 -13.44 2.30
CA GLN A 172 -9.76 -14.38 3.22
C GLN A 172 -9.97 -15.78 2.63
N GLY A 173 -9.70 -15.98 1.33
CA GLY A 173 -9.84 -17.27 0.63
C GLY A 173 -11.23 -17.56 0.04
N ASN A 174 -12.10 -16.54 -0.04
CA ASN A 174 -13.46 -16.64 -0.57
C ASN A 174 -13.50 -16.24 -2.06
N ALA A 175 -12.81 -17.01 -2.92
CA ALA A 175 -12.63 -16.68 -4.33
C ALA A 175 -13.96 -16.53 -5.12
N ASP A 176 -14.98 -17.30 -4.81
CA ASP A 176 -16.30 -17.21 -5.50
C ASP A 176 -17.03 -15.92 -5.14
N LYS A 177 -16.99 -15.52 -3.85
CA LYS A 177 -17.55 -14.24 -3.40
C LYS A 177 -16.81 -13.09 -4.07
N ALA A 178 -15.47 -13.12 -4.07
CA ALA A 178 -14.64 -12.13 -4.72
C ALA A 178 -14.96 -11.97 -6.22
N LEU A 179 -15.10 -13.08 -6.94
CA LEU A 179 -15.44 -13.07 -8.36
C LEU A 179 -16.82 -12.44 -8.62
N GLY A 180 -17.83 -12.75 -7.77
CA GLY A 180 -19.15 -12.13 -7.85
C GLY A 180 -19.09 -10.61 -7.66
N MET A 181 -18.39 -10.16 -6.64
CA MET A 181 -18.25 -8.72 -6.33
C MET A 181 -17.46 -7.95 -7.41
N HIS A 182 -16.39 -8.53 -7.98
CA HIS A 182 -15.69 -7.92 -9.12
C HIS A 182 -16.57 -7.82 -10.36
N ARG A 183 -17.46 -8.80 -10.59
CA ARG A 183 -18.40 -8.74 -11.71
C ARG A 183 -19.44 -7.63 -11.53
N GLU A 184 -19.95 -7.45 -10.32
CA GLU A 184 -20.87 -6.36 -10.00
C GLU A 184 -20.18 -4.99 -10.12
N ALA A 185 -18.96 -4.86 -9.63
CA ALA A 185 -18.15 -3.65 -9.80
C ALA A 185 -17.88 -3.33 -11.28
N LEU A 186 -17.56 -4.36 -12.08
CA LEU A 186 -17.33 -4.23 -13.52
C LEU A 186 -18.55 -3.67 -14.25
N GLU A 187 -19.76 -4.21 -13.96
CA GLU A 187 -21.01 -3.71 -14.56
C GLU A 187 -21.16 -2.21 -14.30
N LYS A 188 -20.92 -1.76 -13.08
CA LYS A 188 -20.96 -0.33 -12.71
C LYS A 188 -19.89 0.49 -13.43
N PHE A 189 -18.66 0.02 -13.53
CA PHE A 189 -17.59 0.73 -14.24
C PHE A 189 -17.90 0.87 -15.74
N ILE A 190 -18.47 -0.17 -16.37
CA ILE A 190 -18.91 -0.11 -17.77
C ILE A 190 -20.03 0.91 -17.96
N GLU A 191 -21.05 0.90 -17.09
CA GLU A 191 -22.16 1.88 -17.15
C GLU A 191 -21.67 3.33 -17.00
N LEU A 192 -20.59 3.53 -16.24
CA LEU A 192 -19.98 4.85 -16.01
C LEU A 192 -18.98 5.26 -17.09
N GLY A 193 -18.60 4.36 -17.98
CA GLY A 193 -17.52 4.58 -18.96
C GLY A 193 -16.13 4.65 -18.33
N ASP A 194 -15.96 4.13 -17.10
CA ASP A 194 -14.65 4.09 -16.42
C ASP A 194 -13.82 2.90 -16.93
N ALA A 195 -13.04 3.15 -17.99
CA ALA A 195 -12.15 2.18 -18.59
C ALA A 195 -11.10 1.63 -17.61
N LYS A 196 -10.59 2.47 -16.70
CA LYS A 196 -9.59 2.09 -15.69
C LYS A 196 -10.16 1.12 -14.66
N GLY A 197 -11.33 1.41 -14.13
CA GLY A 197 -12.04 0.52 -13.19
C GLY A 197 -12.43 -0.80 -13.84
N ALA A 198 -12.92 -0.75 -15.10
CA ALA A 198 -13.28 -1.95 -15.87
C ALA A 198 -12.05 -2.83 -16.12
N ALA A 199 -10.92 -2.26 -16.60
CA ALA A 199 -9.69 -3.00 -16.85
C ALA A 199 -9.14 -3.64 -15.56
N ARG A 200 -9.17 -2.93 -14.43
CA ARG A 200 -8.77 -3.47 -13.12
C ARG A 200 -9.65 -4.64 -12.69
N SER A 201 -10.97 -4.53 -12.85
CA SER A 201 -11.92 -5.59 -12.51
C SER A 201 -11.71 -6.84 -13.37
N TYR A 202 -11.53 -6.69 -14.69
CA TYR A 202 -11.19 -7.79 -15.57
C TYR A 202 -9.86 -8.46 -15.22
N ASN A 203 -8.82 -7.68 -14.89
CA ASN A 203 -7.53 -8.22 -14.43
C ASN A 203 -7.71 -9.09 -13.17
N ASN A 204 -8.45 -8.60 -12.17
CA ASN A 204 -8.69 -9.32 -10.93
C ASN A 204 -9.55 -10.59 -11.16
N MET A 205 -10.57 -10.49 -12.02
CA MET A 205 -11.36 -11.67 -12.42
C MET A 205 -10.49 -12.71 -13.13
N GLY A 206 -9.63 -12.29 -14.06
CA GLY A 206 -8.70 -13.19 -14.73
C GLY A 206 -7.76 -13.89 -13.75
N TYR A 207 -7.21 -13.15 -12.77
CA TYR A 207 -6.40 -13.71 -11.69
C TYR A 207 -7.16 -14.76 -10.86
N LEU A 208 -8.40 -14.47 -10.47
CA LEU A 208 -9.26 -15.39 -9.71
C LEU A 208 -9.58 -16.66 -10.50
N LEU A 209 -9.93 -16.51 -11.79
CA LEU A 209 -10.24 -17.63 -12.69
C LEU A 209 -9.02 -18.52 -12.90
N ARG A 210 -7.83 -17.94 -13.07
CA ARG A 210 -6.58 -18.68 -13.13
C ARG A 210 -6.34 -19.49 -11.85
N ARG A 211 -6.55 -18.91 -10.67
CA ARG A 211 -6.44 -19.62 -9.38
C ARG A 211 -7.45 -20.77 -9.22
N LYS A 212 -8.58 -20.66 -9.89
CA LYS A 212 -9.59 -21.75 -9.99
C LYS A 212 -9.25 -22.77 -11.10
N ASN A 213 -8.10 -22.64 -11.75
CA ASN A 213 -7.65 -23.46 -12.87
C ASN A 213 -8.55 -23.36 -14.11
N ASP A 214 -9.31 -22.27 -14.25
CA ASP A 214 -10.12 -21.97 -15.44
C ASP A 214 -9.33 -21.05 -16.39
N ARG A 215 -8.33 -21.64 -17.06
CA ARG A 215 -7.40 -20.92 -17.97
C ARG A 215 -8.15 -20.22 -19.10
N VAL A 216 -9.20 -20.86 -19.64
CA VAL A 216 -9.93 -20.32 -20.79
C VAL A 216 -10.59 -19.00 -20.42
N LYS A 217 -11.38 -19.00 -19.35
CA LYS A 217 -12.04 -17.76 -18.89
C LYS A 217 -11.06 -16.71 -18.38
N ALA A 218 -9.91 -17.12 -17.83
CA ALA A 218 -8.88 -16.17 -17.45
C ALA A 218 -8.33 -15.45 -18.69
N LEU A 219 -8.07 -16.16 -19.79
CA LEU A 219 -7.62 -15.56 -21.06
C LEU A 219 -8.68 -14.67 -21.71
N GLU A 220 -9.98 -15.04 -21.59
CA GLU A 220 -11.09 -14.19 -22.03
C GLU A 220 -11.10 -12.86 -21.26
N ALA A 221 -11.02 -12.91 -19.92
CA ALA A 221 -10.97 -11.70 -19.10
C ALA A 221 -9.78 -10.80 -19.42
N TYR A 222 -8.60 -11.37 -19.66
CA TYR A 222 -7.41 -10.59 -20.06
C TYR A 222 -7.53 -10.05 -21.50
N GLY A 223 -8.25 -10.75 -22.39
CA GLY A 223 -8.58 -10.25 -23.72
C GLY A 223 -9.43 -8.99 -23.69
N GLU A 224 -10.37 -8.87 -22.74
CA GLU A 224 -11.15 -7.65 -22.54
C GLU A 224 -10.27 -6.49 -22.08
N VAL A 225 -9.27 -6.74 -21.22
CA VAL A 225 -8.29 -5.70 -20.86
C VAL A 225 -7.50 -5.23 -22.08
N GLU A 226 -7.05 -6.16 -22.94
CA GLU A 226 -6.37 -5.78 -24.19
C GLU A 226 -7.25 -4.94 -25.12
N ALA A 227 -8.56 -5.25 -25.20
CA ALA A 227 -9.49 -4.47 -25.99
C ALA A 227 -9.59 -3.02 -25.46
N ILE A 228 -9.75 -2.84 -24.15
CA ILE A 228 -9.78 -1.54 -23.48
C ILE A 228 -8.48 -0.75 -23.74
N LEU A 229 -7.32 -1.42 -23.62
CA LEU A 229 -6.01 -0.80 -23.81
C LEU A 229 -5.79 -0.33 -25.27
N LYS A 230 -6.37 -1.02 -26.25
CA LYS A 230 -6.27 -0.64 -27.66
C LYS A 230 -7.10 0.61 -28.02
N GLU A 231 -8.20 0.83 -27.31
CA GLU A 231 -9.10 1.99 -27.53
C GLU A 231 -8.64 3.24 -26.77
N SER A 232 -7.62 3.10 -25.93
CA SER A 232 -7.15 4.13 -25.02
C SER A 232 -5.73 4.58 -25.37
N ASP A 233 -5.55 5.86 -25.64
CA ASP A 233 -4.23 6.47 -25.86
C ASP A 233 -3.55 6.93 -24.56
N GLY A 234 -4.18 6.69 -23.39
CA GLY A 234 -3.80 7.35 -22.14
C GLY A 234 -2.72 6.63 -21.33
N THR A 235 -1.89 7.43 -20.69
CA THR A 235 -0.97 7.00 -19.61
C THR A 235 -1.72 6.40 -18.42
N GLU A 236 -3.00 6.74 -18.26
CA GLU A 236 -3.87 6.28 -17.17
C GLU A 236 -4.02 4.76 -17.08
N LEU A 237 -3.83 4.04 -18.18
CA LEU A 237 -3.96 2.58 -18.24
C LEU A 237 -2.63 1.82 -18.17
N ILE A 238 -1.49 2.50 -18.03
CA ILE A 238 -0.17 1.84 -17.89
C ILE A 238 -0.19 0.84 -16.72
N GLY A 239 -0.78 1.22 -15.59
CA GLY A 239 -0.93 0.32 -14.45
C GLY A 239 -1.68 -0.97 -14.78
N SER A 240 -2.79 -0.88 -15.52
CA SER A 240 -3.55 -2.06 -15.99
C SER A 240 -2.75 -2.88 -16.98
N GLN A 241 -1.99 -2.24 -17.86
CA GLN A 241 -1.09 -2.92 -18.82
C GLN A 241 0.03 -3.69 -18.13
N LEU A 242 0.62 -3.13 -17.07
CA LEU A 242 1.62 -3.81 -16.25
C LEU A 242 1.04 -5.03 -15.51
N ILE A 243 -0.19 -4.91 -14.97
CA ILE A 243 -0.88 -6.04 -14.33
C ILE A 243 -1.15 -7.13 -15.37
N LEU A 244 -1.58 -6.75 -16.58
CA LEU A 244 -1.84 -7.69 -17.66
C LEU A 244 -0.56 -8.43 -18.10
N ALA A 245 0.57 -7.73 -18.25
CA ALA A 245 1.87 -8.34 -18.54
C ALA A 245 2.24 -9.39 -17.47
N ARG A 246 2.11 -9.06 -16.19
CA ARG A 246 2.33 -10.01 -15.08
C ARG A 246 1.41 -11.22 -15.17
N SER A 247 0.14 -11.00 -15.50
CA SER A 247 -0.86 -12.07 -15.62
C SER A 247 -0.55 -13.04 -16.75
N PHE A 248 -0.05 -12.52 -17.88
CA PHE A 248 0.42 -13.36 -18.98
C PHE A 248 1.68 -14.16 -18.62
N LEU A 249 2.62 -13.58 -17.86
CA LEU A 249 3.77 -14.34 -17.32
C LEU A 249 3.31 -15.52 -16.46
N ASP A 250 2.32 -15.29 -15.60
CA ASP A 250 1.76 -16.33 -14.75
C ASP A 250 1.03 -17.44 -15.53
N LEU A 251 0.48 -17.10 -16.69
CA LEU A 251 -0.13 -18.07 -17.61
C LEU A 251 0.87 -18.75 -18.55
N GLY A 252 2.12 -18.29 -18.59
CA GLY A 252 3.13 -18.78 -19.53
C GLY A 252 2.97 -18.26 -20.96
N GLU A 253 2.16 -17.21 -21.17
CA GLU A 253 2.01 -16.49 -22.44
C GLU A 253 3.15 -15.46 -22.59
N ILE A 254 4.38 -15.97 -22.75
CA ILE A 254 5.62 -15.19 -22.60
C ILE A 254 5.71 -14.05 -23.61
N ASP A 255 5.35 -14.29 -24.89
CA ASP A 255 5.44 -13.25 -25.94
C ASP A 255 4.45 -12.11 -25.70
N ARG A 256 3.20 -12.43 -25.30
CA ARG A 256 2.20 -11.40 -24.95
C ARG A 256 2.65 -10.61 -23.74
N ALA A 257 3.21 -11.29 -22.73
CA ALA A 257 3.73 -10.63 -21.54
C ALA A 257 4.85 -9.64 -21.86
N ARG A 258 5.80 -10.04 -22.73
CA ARG A 258 6.89 -9.18 -23.20
C ARG A 258 6.35 -7.94 -23.90
N ASP A 259 5.45 -8.14 -24.85
CA ASP A 259 4.93 -7.04 -25.67
C ASP A 259 4.20 -5.99 -24.80
N HIS A 260 3.40 -6.44 -23.83
CA HIS A 260 2.73 -5.51 -22.88
C HIS A 260 3.71 -4.85 -21.90
N ALA A 261 4.74 -5.57 -21.43
CA ALA A 261 5.74 -5.01 -20.53
C ALA A 261 6.57 -3.92 -21.22
N LEU A 262 7.04 -4.17 -22.46
CA LEU A 262 7.80 -3.21 -23.24
C LEU A 262 6.96 -1.98 -23.61
N GLN A 263 5.74 -2.17 -24.09
CA GLN A 263 4.85 -1.05 -24.42
C GLN A 263 4.53 -0.19 -23.19
N ALA A 264 4.30 -0.83 -22.02
CA ALA A 264 4.09 -0.10 -20.79
C ALA A 264 5.34 0.70 -20.40
N PHE A 265 6.52 0.09 -20.51
CA PHE A 265 7.80 0.73 -20.20
C PHE A 265 8.07 1.95 -21.10
N GLU A 266 7.90 1.82 -22.42
CA GLU A 266 8.05 2.93 -23.36
C GLU A 266 7.10 4.10 -23.05
N ARG A 267 5.86 3.81 -22.68
CA ARG A 267 4.87 4.85 -22.32
C ARG A 267 5.18 5.56 -21.01
N THR A 268 5.97 4.96 -20.10
CA THR A 268 6.35 5.63 -18.85
C THR A 268 7.34 6.76 -19.04
N ASP A 269 8.12 6.77 -20.12
CA ASP A 269 9.01 7.88 -20.46
C ASP A 269 8.21 9.16 -20.78
N ASP A 270 7.06 9.02 -21.45
CA ASP A 270 6.16 10.13 -21.78
C ASP A 270 5.37 10.63 -20.54
N ALA A 271 5.20 9.78 -19.53
CA ALA A 271 4.39 10.09 -18.35
C ALA A 271 5.11 10.98 -17.33
N GLU A 272 6.43 11.15 -17.42
CA GLU A 272 7.27 11.86 -16.45
C GLU A 272 7.03 11.41 -14.98
N ASP A 273 6.66 10.13 -14.80
CA ASP A 273 6.38 9.51 -13.50
C ASP A 273 7.45 8.46 -13.15
N PRO A 274 8.46 8.82 -12.34
CA PRO A 274 9.56 7.91 -11.99
C PRO A 274 9.07 6.63 -11.28
N VAL A 275 8.05 6.73 -10.43
CA VAL A 275 7.51 5.58 -9.71
C VAL A 275 6.82 4.61 -10.67
N LEU A 276 6.07 5.12 -11.63
CA LEU A 276 5.42 4.30 -12.65
C LEU A 276 6.47 3.63 -13.55
N HIS A 277 7.54 4.36 -13.93
CA HIS A 277 8.67 3.83 -14.67
C HIS A 277 9.38 2.69 -13.91
N ALA A 278 9.64 2.87 -12.62
CA ALA A 278 10.24 1.83 -11.77
C ALA A 278 9.33 0.59 -11.65
N ARG A 279 8.00 0.77 -11.62
CA ARG A 279 7.07 -0.37 -11.67
C ARG A 279 7.13 -1.12 -13.00
N ALA A 280 7.31 -0.41 -14.11
CA ALA A 280 7.51 -1.04 -15.42
C ALA A 280 8.86 -1.80 -15.48
N GLN A 281 9.93 -1.23 -14.93
CA GLN A 281 11.21 -1.91 -14.73
C GLN A 281 11.02 -3.22 -13.94
N ALA A 282 10.28 -3.20 -12.84
CA ALA A 282 10.03 -4.40 -12.04
C ALA A 282 9.26 -5.49 -12.81
N VAL A 283 8.34 -5.10 -13.70
CA VAL A 283 7.64 -6.08 -14.58
C VAL A 283 8.57 -6.66 -15.65
N LEU A 284 9.47 -5.86 -16.22
CA LEU A 284 10.52 -6.36 -17.12
C LEU A 284 11.47 -7.30 -16.38
N GLY A 285 11.89 -6.96 -15.16
CA GLY A 285 12.66 -7.87 -14.31
C GLY A 285 11.98 -9.22 -14.15
N ARG A 286 10.67 -9.23 -13.89
CA ARG A 286 9.89 -10.47 -13.77
C ARG A 286 9.82 -11.24 -15.09
N TYR A 287 9.73 -10.56 -16.23
CA TYR A 287 9.79 -11.21 -17.53
C TYR A 287 11.15 -11.90 -17.73
N TYR A 288 12.26 -11.18 -17.51
CA TYR A 288 13.60 -11.75 -17.67
C TYR A 288 13.87 -12.90 -16.70
N ALA A 289 13.41 -12.81 -15.46
CA ALA A 289 13.44 -13.93 -14.51
C ALA A 289 12.71 -15.16 -15.06
N LYS A 290 11.55 -14.96 -15.68
CA LYS A 290 10.73 -16.05 -16.22
C LYS A 290 11.37 -16.73 -17.45
N VAL A 291 12.12 -16.00 -18.25
CA VAL A 291 12.87 -16.58 -19.41
C VAL A 291 14.24 -17.12 -19.02
N GLY A 292 14.63 -16.98 -17.75
CA GLY A 292 15.86 -17.54 -17.20
C GLY A 292 17.09 -16.63 -17.29
N ASP A 293 16.92 -15.35 -17.61
CA ASP A 293 17.99 -14.36 -17.64
C ASP A 293 18.06 -13.62 -16.28
N ALA A 294 18.69 -14.28 -15.30
CA ALA A 294 18.76 -13.79 -13.94
C ALA A 294 19.57 -12.49 -13.79
N ASP A 295 20.60 -12.28 -14.63
CA ASP A 295 21.45 -11.09 -14.55
C ASP A 295 20.68 -9.86 -15.03
N VAL A 296 19.98 -9.96 -16.17
CA VAL A 296 19.14 -8.88 -16.69
C VAL A 296 17.95 -8.61 -15.75
N ALA A 297 17.34 -9.66 -15.20
CA ALA A 297 16.27 -9.52 -14.21
C ALA A 297 16.74 -8.74 -12.98
N SER A 298 17.90 -9.11 -12.43
CA SER A 298 18.49 -8.44 -11.26
C SER A 298 18.80 -6.98 -11.54
N HIS A 299 19.31 -6.66 -12.73
CA HIS A 299 19.57 -5.28 -13.14
C HIS A 299 18.28 -4.44 -13.16
N HIS A 300 17.20 -4.93 -13.79
CA HIS A 300 15.91 -4.22 -13.81
C HIS A 300 15.35 -4.02 -12.41
N TYR A 301 15.44 -5.01 -11.52
CA TYR A 301 14.99 -4.87 -10.14
C TYR A 301 15.83 -3.86 -9.35
N SER A 302 17.17 -3.88 -9.51
CA SER A 302 18.05 -2.92 -8.82
C SER A 302 17.77 -1.49 -9.24
N THR A 303 17.57 -1.22 -10.54
CA THR A 303 17.20 0.10 -11.05
C THR A 303 15.84 0.55 -10.48
N ALA A 304 14.86 -0.37 -10.40
CA ALA A 304 13.57 -0.06 -9.81
C ALA A 304 13.70 0.26 -8.31
N LEU A 305 14.52 -0.48 -7.56
CA LEU A 305 14.75 -0.25 -6.12
C LEU A 305 15.40 1.11 -5.83
N GLU A 306 16.36 1.54 -6.65
CA GLU A 306 16.97 2.88 -6.52
C GLU A 306 15.89 3.97 -6.61
N THR A 307 15.05 3.93 -7.64
CA THR A 307 13.98 4.91 -7.83
C THR A 307 12.95 4.85 -6.71
N MET A 308 12.54 3.65 -6.26
CA MET A 308 11.56 3.51 -5.16
C MET A 308 12.12 4.02 -3.83
N SER A 309 13.42 3.83 -3.59
CA SER A 309 14.11 4.36 -2.41
C SER A 309 14.13 5.90 -2.42
N GLU A 310 14.45 6.51 -3.56
CA GLU A 310 14.44 7.97 -3.72
C GLU A 310 13.03 8.57 -3.58
N ALA A 311 12.02 7.87 -4.08
CA ALA A 311 10.62 8.26 -3.95
C ALA A 311 10.03 8.03 -2.56
N GLY A 312 10.71 7.25 -1.69
CA GLY A 312 10.19 6.83 -0.39
C GLY A 312 9.01 5.85 -0.48
N ASP A 313 8.78 5.19 -1.63
CA ASP A 313 7.70 4.18 -1.77
C ASP A 313 8.12 2.86 -1.11
N LEU A 314 7.98 2.80 0.22
CA LEU A 314 8.40 1.66 1.04
C LEU A 314 7.64 0.37 0.71
N LEU A 315 6.37 0.47 0.30
CA LEU A 315 5.58 -0.70 -0.09
C LEU A 315 6.14 -1.36 -1.35
N SER A 316 6.36 -0.57 -2.40
CA SER A 316 6.96 -1.06 -3.65
C SER A 316 8.39 -1.52 -3.44
N LEU A 317 9.17 -0.82 -2.59
CA LEU A 317 10.53 -1.21 -2.24
C LEU A 317 10.58 -2.62 -1.64
N VAL A 318 9.74 -2.91 -0.65
CA VAL A 318 9.65 -4.24 -0.03
C VAL A 318 9.22 -5.30 -1.06
N GLU A 319 8.21 -5.00 -1.89
CA GLU A 319 7.72 -5.94 -2.91
C GLU A 319 8.80 -6.27 -3.97
N ILE A 320 9.52 -5.26 -4.47
CA ILE A 320 10.56 -5.46 -5.47
C ILE A 320 11.77 -6.20 -4.87
N THR A 321 12.12 -5.91 -3.61
CA THR A 321 13.19 -6.63 -2.91
C THR A 321 12.87 -8.11 -2.76
N ILE A 322 11.60 -8.46 -2.50
CA ILE A 322 11.15 -9.86 -2.47
C ILE A 322 11.38 -10.52 -3.85
N LEU A 323 11.01 -9.83 -4.94
CA LEU A 323 11.19 -10.36 -6.31
C LEU A 323 12.65 -10.54 -6.67
N LEU A 324 13.53 -9.60 -6.31
CA LEU A 324 14.97 -9.72 -6.48
C LEU A 324 15.53 -10.94 -5.73
N GLY A 325 15.13 -11.10 -4.46
CA GLY A 325 15.52 -12.25 -3.67
C GLY A 325 15.06 -13.58 -4.27
N GLU A 326 13.86 -13.65 -4.87
CA GLU A 326 13.40 -14.85 -5.60
C GLU A 326 14.32 -15.18 -6.79
N VAL A 327 14.69 -14.20 -7.59
CA VAL A 327 15.60 -14.39 -8.74
C VAL A 327 16.97 -14.89 -8.28
N LEU A 328 17.52 -14.30 -7.22
CA LEU A 328 18.78 -14.71 -6.65
C LEU A 328 18.72 -16.14 -6.09
N GLN A 329 17.62 -16.50 -5.43
CA GLN A 329 17.40 -17.85 -4.94
C GLN A 329 17.34 -18.86 -6.11
N ASP A 330 16.59 -18.57 -7.16
CA ASP A 330 16.45 -19.43 -8.34
C ASP A 330 17.78 -19.56 -9.11
N ALA A 331 18.63 -18.54 -9.08
CA ALA A 331 19.99 -18.54 -9.60
C ALA A 331 21.00 -19.30 -8.68
N GLY A 332 20.56 -19.89 -7.57
CA GLY A 332 21.40 -20.59 -6.60
C GLY A 332 22.18 -19.68 -5.64
N ARG A 333 21.90 -18.37 -5.62
CA ARG A 333 22.52 -17.35 -4.77
C ARG A 333 21.70 -17.16 -3.48
N ALA A 334 21.51 -18.25 -2.73
CA ALA A 334 20.63 -18.28 -1.56
C ALA A 334 21.10 -17.35 -0.42
N GLU A 335 22.39 -17.11 -0.24
CA GLU A 335 22.93 -16.20 0.77
C GLU A 335 22.59 -14.74 0.44
N ASP A 336 22.75 -14.33 -0.82
CA ASP A 336 22.39 -13.00 -1.30
C ASP A 336 20.87 -12.77 -1.18
N ALA A 337 20.07 -13.75 -1.56
CA ALA A 337 18.61 -13.70 -1.40
C ALA A 337 18.20 -13.51 0.07
N MET A 338 18.87 -14.21 0.98
CA MET A 338 18.60 -14.13 2.42
C MET A 338 18.96 -12.76 2.99
N GLU A 339 20.01 -12.10 2.50
CA GLU A 339 20.38 -10.74 2.87
C GLU A 339 19.30 -9.74 2.47
N HIS A 340 18.88 -9.75 1.20
CA HIS A 340 17.79 -8.89 0.72
C HIS A 340 16.47 -9.11 1.46
N TYR A 341 16.09 -10.37 1.74
CA TYR A 341 14.88 -10.63 2.52
C TYR A 341 14.97 -10.10 3.96
N ARG A 342 16.16 -10.07 4.59
CA ARG A 342 16.35 -9.50 5.93
C ARG A 342 16.25 -7.98 5.91
N GLU A 343 16.85 -7.32 4.92
CA GLU A 343 16.76 -5.87 4.74
C GLU A 343 15.29 -5.45 4.57
N ALA A 344 14.57 -6.13 3.68
CA ALA A 344 13.14 -5.88 3.49
C ALA A 344 12.31 -6.15 4.76
N LEU A 345 12.67 -7.18 5.55
CA LEU A 345 11.98 -7.49 6.79
C LEU A 345 12.13 -6.37 7.83
N VAL A 346 13.32 -5.78 7.95
CA VAL A 346 13.56 -4.62 8.84
C VAL A 346 12.66 -3.45 8.45
N ILE A 347 12.55 -3.14 7.15
CA ILE A 347 11.68 -2.07 6.66
C ILE A 347 10.21 -2.40 6.95
N ALA A 348 9.79 -3.63 6.68
CA ALA A 348 8.42 -4.06 6.88
C ALA A 348 8.02 -4.05 8.37
N GLU A 349 8.92 -4.48 9.28
CA GLU A 349 8.70 -4.47 10.73
C GLU A 349 8.63 -3.03 11.27
N ALA A 350 9.50 -2.12 10.80
CA ALA A 350 9.49 -0.72 11.20
C ALA A 350 8.18 0.01 10.82
N ASN A 351 7.50 -0.46 9.76
CA ASN A 351 6.27 0.15 9.23
C ASN A 351 5.01 -0.72 9.45
N ASP A 352 5.09 -1.73 10.32
CA ASP A 352 4.00 -2.69 10.65
C ASP A 352 3.29 -3.30 9.42
N LEU A 353 4.04 -3.56 8.34
CA LEU A 353 3.52 -4.15 7.10
C LEU A 353 3.29 -5.66 7.29
N ARG A 354 2.26 -6.02 8.07
CA ARG A 354 2.02 -7.38 8.58
C ARG A 354 1.98 -8.47 7.51
N MET A 355 1.35 -8.18 6.34
CA MET A 355 1.31 -9.15 5.24
C MET A 355 2.70 -9.42 4.66
N GLN A 356 3.49 -8.36 4.44
CA GLN A 356 4.85 -8.43 3.91
C GLN A 356 5.80 -9.10 4.93
N ILE A 357 5.64 -8.81 6.23
CA ILE A 357 6.37 -9.52 7.30
C ILE A 357 6.14 -11.03 7.21
N GLY A 358 4.88 -11.47 7.11
CA GLY A 358 4.56 -12.89 6.97
C GLY A 358 5.16 -13.51 5.71
N GLU A 359 5.14 -12.81 4.59
CA GLU A 359 5.72 -13.27 3.34
C GLU A 359 7.24 -13.37 3.39
N LEU A 360 7.92 -12.34 3.89
CA LEU A 360 9.38 -12.32 4.06
C LEU A 360 9.86 -13.42 5.01
N LEU A 361 9.17 -13.65 6.12
CA LEU A 361 9.47 -14.74 7.03
C LEU A 361 9.31 -16.11 6.35
N SER A 362 8.29 -16.28 5.50
CA SER A 362 8.10 -17.50 4.69
C SER A 362 9.25 -17.70 3.70
N ARG A 363 9.72 -16.64 3.02
CA ARG A 363 10.87 -16.67 2.09
C ARG A 363 12.17 -16.99 2.82
N LEU A 364 12.43 -16.32 3.95
CA LEU A 364 13.58 -16.62 4.82
C LEU A 364 13.57 -18.07 5.28
N GLY A 365 12.40 -18.64 5.61
CA GLY A 365 12.24 -20.06 5.89
C GLY A 365 12.61 -20.96 4.71
N GLY A 366 12.34 -20.52 3.47
CA GLY A 366 12.71 -21.25 2.26
C GLY A 366 14.22 -21.32 2.00
N VAL A 367 14.96 -20.23 2.31
CA VAL A 367 16.41 -20.10 2.03
C VAL A 367 17.30 -20.40 3.23
N ALA A 368 16.74 -20.58 4.44
CA ALA A 368 17.52 -20.81 5.65
C ALA A 368 18.37 -22.07 5.54
N PRO A 369 19.69 -22.00 5.90
CA PRO A 369 20.64 -23.07 5.66
C PRO A 369 20.40 -24.30 6.56
N ASP A 370 19.86 -24.10 7.73
CA ASP A 370 19.65 -25.16 8.72
C ASP A 370 18.18 -25.31 9.12
N LYS A 371 17.81 -26.52 9.54
CA LYS A 371 16.44 -26.86 9.92
C LYS A 371 15.92 -26.04 11.12
N PRO A 372 16.68 -25.76 12.18
CA PRO A 372 16.19 -24.94 13.29
C PRO A 372 15.77 -23.52 12.85
N ARG A 373 16.61 -22.80 12.11
CA ARG A 373 16.29 -21.45 11.61
C ARG A 373 15.12 -21.48 10.63
N ARG A 374 15.08 -22.48 9.73
CA ARG A 374 13.96 -22.69 8.82
C ARG A 374 12.64 -22.80 9.57
N MET A 375 12.60 -23.64 10.60
CA MET A 375 11.40 -23.84 11.41
C MET A 375 11.01 -22.58 12.20
N GLU A 376 11.97 -21.85 12.73
CA GLU A 376 11.74 -20.59 13.44
C GLU A 376 11.03 -19.56 12.52
N TYR A 377 11.59 -19.30 11.35
CA TYR A 377 11.00 -18.36 10.38
C TYR A 377 9.60 -18.80 9.95
N LEU A 378 9.40 -20.08 9.61
CA LEU A 378 8.10 -20.58 9.17
C LEU A 378 7.04 -20.54 10.29
N GLN A 379 7.42 -20.77 11.54
CA GLN A 379 6.52 -20.66 12.69
C GLN A 379 6.09 -19.19 12.93
N ARG A 380 7.04 -18.25 12.83
CA ARG A 380 6.74 -16.82 12.91
C ARG A 380 5.80 -16.38 11.76
N ALA A 381 6.05 -16.84 10.54
CA ALA A 381 5.17 -16.57 9.39
C ALA A 381 3.75 -17.09 9.63
N LEU A 382 3.62 -18.33 10.15
CA LEU A 382 2.31 -18.91 10.49
C LEU A 382 1.58 -18.12 11.57
N ALA A 383 2.30 -17.60 12.57
CA ALA A 383 1.70 -16.77 13.62
C ALA A 383 1.12 -15.49 13.02
N VAL A 384 1.91 -14.77 12.21
CA VAL A 384 1.47 -13.54 11.53
C VAL A 384 0.25 -13.81 10.65
N PHE A 385 0.29 -14.82 9.77
CA PHE A 385 -0.85 -15.10 8.88
C PHE A 385 -2.08 -15.61 9.64
N ARG A 386 -1.93 -16.20 10.81
CA ARG A 386 -3.05 -16.60 11.68
C ARG A 386 -3.74 -15.37 12.27
N GLU A 387 -2.96 -14.43 12.80
CA GLU A 387 -3.49 -13.13 13.30
C GLU A 387 -4.25 -12.39 12.22
N LEU A 388 -3.73 -12.38 10.99
CA LEU A 388 -4.36 -11.74 9.83
C LEU A 388 -5.57 -12.51 9.26
N GLY A 389 -5.83 -13.73 9.70
CA GLY A 389 -6.86 -14.58 9.08
C GLY A 389 -6.57 -14.98 7.62
N ALA A 390 -5.30 -14.89 7.18
CA ALA A 390 -4.86 -15.14 5.80
C ALA A 390 -4.76 -16.63 5.47
N LYS A 391 -5.91 -17.31 5.38
CA LYS A 391 -6.03 -18.78 5.25
C LYS A 391 -5.22 -19.37 4.08
N SER A 392 -5.15 -18.67 2.94
CA SER A 392 -4.41 -19.16 1.77
C SER A 392 -2.91 -19.22 2.08
N ARG A 393 -2.35 -18.13 2.62
CA ARG A 393 -0.93 -18.03 3.00
C ARG A 393 -0.56 -19.01 4.11
N MET A 394 -1.47 -19.22 5.07
CA MET A 394 -1.26 -20.25 6.10
C MET A 394 -1.07 -21.65 5.51
N ARG A 395 -1.88 -22.03 4.50
CA ARG A 395 -1.76 -23.34 3.83
C ARG A 395 -0.42 -23.47 3.11
N GLU A 396 0.03 -22.42 2.43
CA GLU A 396 1.31 -22.39 1.72
C GLU A 396 2.48 -22.61 2.70
N VAL A 397 2.49 -21.87 3.82
CA VAL A 397 3.53 -22.02 4.85
C VAL A 397 3.44 -23.37 5.56
N GLN A 398 2.23 -23.90 5.81
CA GLN A 398 2.07 -25.24 6.37
C GLN A 398 2.66 -26.33 5.48
N ALA A 399 2.54 -26.19 4.15
CA ALA A 399 3.19 -27.10 3.21
C ALA A 399 4.72 -27.01 3.31
N GLN A 400 5.30 -25.80 3.43
CA GLN A 400 6.74 -25.62 3.66
C GLN A 400 7.21 -26.25 4.98
N VAL A 401 6.44 -26.05 6.07
CA VAL A 401 6.74 -26.69 7.37
C VAL A 401 6.75 -28.21 7.23
N HIS A 402 5.75 -28.78 6.56
CA HIS A 402 5.67 -30.22 6.31
C HIS A 402 6.89 -30.72 5.52
N ALA A 403 7.29 -30.03 4.45
CA ALA A 403 8.47 -30.36 3.66
C ALA A 403 9.74 -30.29 4.52
N ALA A 404 9.93 -29.23 5.33
CA ALA A 404 11.06 -29.07 6.24
C ALA A 404 11.14 -30.17 7.32
N VAL A 405 9.99 -30.65 7.82
CA VAL A 405 9.95 -31.77 8.79
C VAL A 405 10.36 -33.07 8.14
N MET A 406 9.92 -33.34 6.90
CA MET A 406 10.19 -34.54 6.15
C MET A 406 11.61 -34.58 5.53
N GLY A 407 12.40 -33.51 5.68
CA GLY A 407 13.76 -33.43 5.14
C GLY A 407 13.82 -33.27 3.61
N ARG A 408 12.79 -32.70 3.03
CA ARG A 408 12.68 -32.42 1.58
C ARG A 408 12.94 -30.95 1.29
#